data_194a9956693e7f692437a1dce61c4369
#
_entry.id   194a9956693e7f692437a1dce61c4369
#
_cell.length_a   1.000
_cell.length_b   1.000
_cell.length_c   1.000
_cell.angle_alpha   90.00
_cell.angle_beta   90.00
_cell.angle_gamma   90.00
#
_symmetry.space_group_name_H-M   'P 1'
#
loop_
_entity.id
_entity.type
_entity.pdbx_description
1 polymer ?
#
loop_
_entity_poly.entity_id
_entity_poly.type
_entity_poly.pdbx_seq_one_letter_code
_entity_poly.pdbx_strand_id
1 'polypeptide(L)'
;MLAKQELARLERNKPNKNADPTILTKGNQIDIQKAVGRNYADFWNSKDRYLVLKGSRSSKKSFNAAQKIIYNMMYYYHKYDVVPNTLVIRRFFNRHKDSTFALLNKVINRFGVAHKWKVTMNPMQLTYLPSGGKIIFKGEPVCALVKLI
;
A
#
# COMPACT_ATOMS: atom_id res chain seq x y z
N MET A 1 13.48 -27.74 -27.09
CA MET A 1 14.23 -27.31 -25.87
C MET A 1 13.70 -26.01 -25.25
N LEU A 2 13.27 -25.04 -26.01
CA LEU A 2 12.71 -23.74 -25.51
C LEU A 2 11.50 -23.88 -24.58
N ALA A 3 10.55 -24.78 -24.89
CA ALA A 3 9.33 -24.98 -24.10
C ALA A 3 9.59 -25.47 -22.65
N LYS A 4 10.62 -26.29 -22.45
CA LYS A 4 11.01 -26.76 -21.10
C LYS A 4 11.62 -25.64 -20.23
N GLN A 5 12.32 -24.71 -20.84
CA GLN A 5 12.89 -23.56 -20.14
C GLN A 5 11.80 -22.54 -19.76
N GLU A 6 10.82 -22.34 -20.62
CA GLU A 6 9.66 -21.46 -20.37
C GLU A 6 8.79 -22.02 -19.24
N LEU A 7 8.50 -23.32 -19.26
CA LEU A 7 7.78 -24.02 -18.18
C LEU A 7 8.50 -23.92 -16.84
N ALA A 8 9.82 -24.12 -16.83
CA ALA A 8 10.63 -24.00 -15.62
C ALA A 8 10.71 -22.55 -15.11
N ARG A 9 10.58 -21.54 -15.99
CA ARG A 9 10.48 -20.13 -15.64
C ARG A 9 9.13 -19.80 -15.04
N LEU A 10 8.05 -20.33 -15.60
CA LEU A 10 6.69 -20.18 -15.10
C LEU A 10 6.49 -20.88 -13.74
N GLU A 11 7.13 -22.04 -13.54
CA GLU A 11 7.09 -22.75 -12.27
C GLU A 11 7.88 -22.05 -11.16
N ARG A 12 8.99 -21.40 -11.47
CA ARG A 12 9.72 -20.54 -10.52
C ARG A 12 8.95 -19.29 -10.12
N ASN A 13 8.04 -18.82 -10.98
CA ASN A 13 7.19 -17.67 -10.72
C ASN A 13 5.85 -18.01 -10.09
N LYS A 14 5.55 -19.29 -9.83
CA LYS A 14 4.35 -19.66 -9.05
C LYS A 14 4.51 -19.10 -7.64
N PRO A 15 3.55 -18.27 -7.17
CA PRO A 15 3.62 -17.75 -5.81
C PRO A 15 3.64 -18.94 -4.85
N ASN A 16 4.67 -19.01 -4.03
CA ASN A 16 4.73 -19.99 -2.96
C ASN A 16 3.54 -19.74 -2.03
N LYS A 17 2.57 -20.64 -2.01
CA LYS A 17 1.35 -20.51 -1.20
C LYS A 17 1.64 -20.42 0.31
N ASN A 18 2.84 -20.80 0.71
CA ASN A 18 3.30 -20.78 2.10
C ASN A 18 4.33 -19.68 2.40
N ALA A 19 4.64 -18.81 1.41
CA ALA A 19 5.53 -17.69 1.66
C ALA A 19 4.77 -16.60 2.39
N ASP A 20 5.27 -16.21 3.55
CA ASP A 20 4.79 -15.02 4.25
C ASP A 20 4.82 -13.82 3.29
N PRO A 21 3.76 -13.00 3.25
CA PRO A 21 3.75 -11.82 2.42
C PRO A 21 4.84 -10.85 2.89
N THR A 22 5.95 -10.82 2.18
CA THR A 22 7.08 -9.94 2.48
C THR A 22 7.19 -8.84 1.44
N ILE A 23 7.51 -7.63 1.89
CA ILE A 23 7.93 -6.56 1.00
C ILE A 23 9.45 -6.63 0.85
N LEU A 24 9.91 -6.85 -0.37
CA LEU A 24 11.33 -6.78 -0.69
C LEU A 24 11.75 -5.30 -0.75
N THR A 25 12.56 -4.90 0.20
CA THR A 25 13.24 -3.61 0.19
C THR A 25 14.70 -3.80 -0.19
N LYS A 26 15.41 -2.74 -0.56
CA LYS A 26 16.82 -2.81 -0.90
C LYS A 26 17.63 -3.31 0.31
N GLY A 27 17.84 -4.62 0.36
CA GLY A 27 18.60 -5.31 1.41
C GLY A 27 17.80 -5.84 2.60
N ASN A 28 16.51 -5.49 2.78
CA ASN A 28 15.70 -5.96 3.90
C ASN A 28 14.35 -6.51 3.43
N GLN A 29 13.96 -7.63 4.00
CA GLN A 29 12.60 -8.17 3.89
C GLN A 29 11.77 -7.69 5.07
N ILE A 30 10.59 -7.14 4.79
CA ILE A 30 9.63 -6.77 5.83
C ILE A 30 8.60 -7.88 5.94
N ASP A 31 8.55 -8.49 7.10
CA ASP A 31 7.51 -9.42 7.49
C ASP A 31 6.20 -8.64 7.72
N ILE A 32 5.28 -8.79 6.78
CA ILE A 32 3.98 -8.11 6.84
C ILE A 32 3.14 -8.59 8.03
N GLN A 33 3.22 -9.86 8.38
CA GLN A 33 2.45 -10.40 9.52
C GLN A 33 2.88 -9.73 10.83
N LYS A 34 4.19 -9.54 11.02
CA LYS A 34 4.71 -8.81 12.18
C LYS A 34 4.39 -7.31 12.13
N ALA A 35 4.39 -6.72 10.93
CA ALA A 35 4.10 -5.30 10.76
C ALA A 35 2.64 -4.94 11.05
N VAL A 36 1.71 -5.81 10.67
CA VAL A 36 0.25 -5.60 10.73
C VAL A 36 -0.35 -6.02 12.06
N GLY A 37 0.12 -7.13 12.62
CA GLY A 37 -0.44 -7.75 13.82
C GLY A 37 -1.69 -8.61 13.52
N ARG A 38 -1.96 -9.58 14.41
CA ARG A 38 -3.01 -10.59 14.22
C ARG A 38 -4.43 -10.01 14.05
N ASN A 39 -4.74 -8.93 14.75
CA ASN A 39 -6.09 -8.33 14.76
C ASN A 39 -6.53 -7.74 13.41
N TYR A 40 -5.64 -7.63 12.44
CA TYR A 40 -5.91 -7.07 11.10
C TYR A 40 -5.69 -8.08 9.99
N ALA A 41 -5.56 -9.38 10.30
CA ALA A 41 -5.35 -10.43 9.31
C ALA A 41 -6.49 -10.47 8.28
N ASP A 42 -7.74 -10.44 8.73
CA ASP A 42 -8.92 -10.45 7.86
C ASP A 42 -8.95 -9.23 6.93
N PHE A 43 -8.69 -8.04 7.47
CA PHE A 43 -8.58 -6.83 6.67
C PHE A 43 -7.48 -6.92 5.61
N TRP A 44 -6.35 -7.50 5.97
CA TRP A 44 -5.23 -7.66 5.04
C TRP A 44 -5.52 -8.66 3.94
N ASN A 45 -6.12 -9.78 4.27
CA ASN A 45 -6.40 -10.87 3.35
C ASN A 45 -7.66 -10.63 2.50
N SER A 46 -8.56 -9.74 2.95
CA SER A 46 -9.78 -9.45 2.20
C SER A 46 -9.46 -8.85 0.82
N LYS A 47 -10.16 -9.37 -0.18
CA LYS A 47 -10.19 -8.91 -1.57
C LYS A 47 -11.48 -8.16 -1.91
N ASP A 48 -12.30 -7.88 -0.90
CA ASP A 48 -13.57 -7.21 -1.09
C ASP A 48 -13.37 -5.81 -1.66
N ARG A 49 -14.31 -5.41 -2.49
CA ARG A 49 -14.33 -4.08 -3.12
C ARG A 49 -14.47 -2.96 -2.09
N TYR A 50 -15.19 -3.23 -1.01
CA TYR A 50 -15.43 -2.27 0.06
C TYR A 50 -14.99 -2.86 1.40
N LEU A 51 -14.16 -2.12 2.13
CA LEU A 51 -13.66 -2.50 3.43
C LEU A 51 -13.99 -1.39 4.43
N VAL A 52 -14.76 -1.72 5.46
CA VAL A 52 -15.12 -0.80 6.52
C VAL A 52 -14.41 -1.19 7.82
N LEU A 53 -13.57 -0.28 8.33
CA LEU A 53 -12.86 -0.48 9.59
C LEU A 53 -13.57 0.27 10.72
N LYS A 54 -14.28 -0.47 11.58
CA LYS A 54 -14.91 0.05 12.80
C LYS A 54 -14.06 -0.28 14.03
N GLY A 55 -14.01 0.58 15.00
CA GLY A 55 -13.30 0.34 16.26
C GLY A 55 -12.97 1.63 17.01
N SER A 56 -12.48 1.49 18.25
CA SER A 56 -12.14 2.58 19.17
C SER A 56 -11.01 3.49 18.61
N ARG A 57 -10.83 4.63 19.26
CA ARG A 57 -9.66 5.49 19.07
C ARG A 57 -8.40 4.68 19.42
N SER A 58 -7.29 4.94 18.75
CA SER A 58 -6.00 4.26 18.96
C SER A 58 -5.94 2.78 18.55
N SER A 59 -6.98 2.19 17.98
CA SER A 59 -6.98 0.81 17.48
C SER A 59 -6.11 0.59 16.22
N LYS A 60 -5.28 1.54 15.83
CA LYS A 60 -4.37 1.49 14.67
C LYS A 60 -5.04 1.27 13.29
N LYS A 61 -6.35 1.50 13.16
CA LYS A 61 -7.08 1.35 11.88
C LYS A 61 -6.43 2.13 10.72
N SER A 62 -6.26 3.43 10.90
CA SER A 62 -5.67 4.30 9.88
C SER A 62 -4.24 3.89 9.55
N PHE A 63 -3.49 3.42 10.54
CA PHE A 63 -2.13 2.94 10.34
C PHE A 63 -2.09 1.67 9.48
N ASN A 64 -2.96 0.69 9.77
CA ASN A 64 -3.06 -0.53 8.96
C ASN A 64 -3.59 -0.26 7.55
N ALA A 65 -4.54 0.66 7.40
CA ALA A 65 -5.01 1.10 6.09
C ALA A 65 -3.87 1.75 5.27
N ALA A 66 -3.08 2.62 5.89
CA ALA A 66 -1.92 3.23 5.24
C ALA A 66 -0.87 2.18 4.83
N GLN A 67 -0.59 1.20 5.69
CA GLN A 67 0.31 0.11 5.36
C GLN A 67 -0.19 -0.70 4.15
N LYS A 68 -1.49 -1.05 4.12
CA LYS A 68 -2.10 -1.79 3.00
C LYS A 68 -2.05 -0.99 1.69
N ILE A 69 -2.27 0.31 1.73
CA ILE A 69 -2.16 1.19 0.55
C ILE A 69 -0.75 1.14 -0.03
N ILE A 70 0.27 1.40 0.79
CA ILE A 70 1.67 1.42 0.35
C ILE A 70 2.08 0.04 -0.17
N TYR A 71 1.73 -1.02 0.56
CA TYR A 71 1.99 -2.39 0.12
C TYR A 71 1.34 -2.71 -1.22
N ASN A 72 0.03 -2.44 -1.37
CA ASN A 72 -0.71 -2.74 -2.59
C ASN A 72 -0.15 -2.01 -3.80
N MET A 73 0.24 -0.74 -3.68
CA MET A 73 0.83 0.01 -4.77
C MET A 73 2.13 -0.64 -5.28
N MET A 74 2.95 -1.14 -4.36
CA MET A 74 4.19 -1.85 -4.72
C MET A 74 3.89 -3.25 -5.26
N TYR A 75 2.98 -3.99 -4.60
CA TYR A 75 2.64 -5.35 -4.95
C TYR A 75 1.99 -5.48 -6.33
N TYR A 76 1.01 -4.64 -6.66
CA TYR A 76 0.32 -4.68 -7.95
C TYR A 76 1.26 -4.33 -9.10
N TYR A 77 2.14 -3.38 -8.90
CA TYR A 77 3.17 -3.06 -9.89
C TYR A 77 4.12 -4.24 -10.11
N HIS A 78 4.71 -4.80 -9.04
CA HIS A 78 5.69 -5.87 -9.19
C HIS A 78 5.12 -7.20 -9.67
N LYS A 79 3.84 -7.47 -9.38
CA LYS A 79 3.21 -8.75 -9.73
C LYS A 79 2.47 -8.72 -11.06
N TYR A 80 1.83 -7.62 -11.37
CA TYR A 80 0.91 -7.50 -12.51
C TYR A 80 1.31 -6.43 -13.50
N ASP A 81 2.38 -5.70 -13.26
CA ASP A 81 2.84 -4.53 -14.05
C ASP A 81 1.73 -3.47 -14.22
N VAL A 82 0.86 -3.34 -13.22
CA VAL A 82 -0.23 -2.37 -13.19
C VAL A 82 0.23 -1.14 -12.42
N VAL A 83 -0.11 0.04 -12.92
CA VAL A 83 0.16 1.33 -12.25
C VAL A 83 -1.04 1.72 -11.40
N PRO A 84 -1.09 1.36 -10.11
CA PRO A 84 -2.21 1.71 -9.26
C PRO A 84 -2.13 3.19 -8.85
N ASN A 85 -3.28 3.86 -8.89
CA ASN A 85 -3.44 5.17 -8.28
C ASN A 85 -4.37 5.06 -7.08
N THR A 86 -4.11 5.86 -6.05
CA THR A 86 -4.91 5.88 -4.83
C THR A 86 -5.42 7.29 -4.58
N LEU A 87 -6.71 7.42 -4.32
CA LEU A 87 -7.31 8.68 -3.91
C LEU A 87 -7.67 8.62 -2.41
N VAL A 88 -7.12 9.55 -1.64
CA VAL A 88 -7.40 9.70 -0.21
C VAL A 88 -8.28 10.92 -0.01
N ILE A 89 -9.49 10.70 0.48
CA ILE A 89 -10.50 11.75 0.67
C ILE A 89 -10.72 12.00 2.15
N ARG A 90 -10.80 13.25 2.55
CA ARG A 90 -11.25 13.70 3.87
C ARG A 90 -12.18 14.89 3.74
N ARG A 91 -13.02 15.08 4.74
CA ARG A 91 -13.93 16.24 4.79
C ARG A 91 -13.18 17.59 4.65
N PHE A 92 -12.02 17.73 5.31
CA PHE A 92 -11.22 18.96 5.26
C PHE A 92 -9.83 18.67 4.69
N PHE A 93 -9.49 19.30 3.58
CA PHE A 93 -8.20 19.13 2.90
C PHE A 93 -7.00 19.47 3.81
N ASN A 94 -7.07 20.58 4.53
CA ASN A 94 -6.00 21.07 5.41
C ASN A 94 -5.56 20.03 6.47
N ARG A 95 -6.48 19.14 6.86
CA ARG A 95 -6.19 18.07 7.82
C ARG A 95 -5.34 16.92 7.24
N HIS A 96 -5.14 16.86 5.93
CA HIS A 96 -4.30 15.83 5.32
C HIS A 96 -2.84 15.95 5.72
N LYS A 97 -2.30 17.18 5.72
CA LYS A 97 -0.89 17.47 5.98
C LYS A 97 -0.42 16.81 7.28
N ASP A 98 -1.11 17.08 8.37
CA ASP A 98 -0.70 16.65 9.72
C ASP A 98 -1.22 15.26 10.11
N SER A 99 -2.00 14.62 9.26
CA SER A 99 -2.67 13.35 9.56
C SER A 99 -2.36 12.29 8.50
N THR A 100 -3.17 12.20 7.43
CA THR A 100 -3.07 11.10 6.46
C THR A 100 -1.79 11.14 5.63
N PHE A 101 -1.35 12.32 5.22
CA PHE A 101 -0.10 12.50 4.48
C PHE A 101 1.11 12.15 5.36
N ALA A 102 1.17 12.71 6.57
CA ALA A 102 2.22 12.41 7.53
C ALA A 102 2.24 10.91 7.89
N LEU A 103 1.06 10.29 8.03
CA LEU A 103 0.92 8.88 8.34
C LEU A 103 1.47 7.98 7.21
N LEU A 104 1.10 8.26 5.95
CA LEU A 104 1.61 7.52 4.79
C LEU A 104 3.13 7.67 4.68
N ASN A 105 3.65 8.87 4.87
CA ASN A 105 5.09 9.13 4.86
C ASN A 105 5.82 8.35 5.97
N LYS A 106 5.23 8.30 7.18
CA LYS A 106 5.74 7.48 8.28
C LYS A 106 5.80 5.99 7.92
N VAL A 107 4.78 5.48 7.22
CA VAL A 107 4.75 4.08 6.77
C VAL A 107 5.82 3.81 5.72
N ILE A 108 5.98 4.70 4.74
CA ILE A 108 7.03 4.60 3.70
C ILE A 108 8.42 4.51 4.36
N ASN A 109 8.69 5.36 5.35
CA ASN A 109 9.95 5.33 6.10
C ASN A 109 10.09 4.04 6.92
N ARG A 110 9.02 3.59 7.59
CA ARG A 110 9.02 2.34 8.36
C ARG A 110 9.31 1.12 7.51
N PHE A 111 8.83 1.10 6.27
CA PHE A 111 9.12 0.02 5.32
C PHE A 111 10.50 0.13 4.67
N GLY A 112 11.27 1.18 4.96
CA GLY A 112 12.59 1.38 4.38
C GLY A 112 12.58 1.63 2.87
N VAL A 113 11.43 2.00 2.31
CA VAL A 113 11.25 2.19 0.85
C VAL A 113 11.23 3.67 0.43
N ALA A 114 11.63 4.58 1.31
CA ALA A 114 11.59 6.01 1.05
C ALA A 114 12.33 6.42 -0.25
N HIS A 115 13.41 5.74 -0.58
CA HIS A 115 14.17 5.95 -1.83
C HIS A 115 13.38 5.67 -3.11
N LYS A 116 12.27 4.92 -3.02
CA LYS A 116 11.38 4.61 -4.15
C LYS A 116 10.18 5.56 -4.25
N TRP A 117 10.07 6.53 -3.35
CA TRP A 117 8.93 7.42 -3.28
C TRP A 117 9.35 8.89 -3.39
N LYS A 118 8.65 9.63 -4.24
CA LYS A 118 8.77 11.09 -4.32
C LYS A 118 7.63 11.73 -3.53
N VAL A 119 8.00 12.57 -2.59
CA VAL A 119 7.07 13.32 -1.74
C VAL A 119 6.94 14.73 -2.28
N THR A 120 5.73 15.16 -2.64
CA THR A 120 5.45 16.52 -3.13
C THR A 120 4.39 17.15 -2.24
N MET A 121 4.60 18.40 -1.85
CA MET A 121 3.69 19.14 -0.95
C MET A 121 2.72 20.03 -1.74
N ASN A 122 3.12 20.51 -2.90
CA ASN A 122 2.29 21.34 -3.76
C ASN A 122 2.46 20.93 -5.24
N PRO A 123 1.49 20.22 -5.82
CA PRO A 123 0.29 19.63 -5.18
C PRO A 123 0.66 18.52 -4.19
N MET A 124 -0.17 18.35 -3.14
CA MET A 124 0.07 17.31 -2.14
C MET A 124 -0.16 15.93 -2.74
N GLN A 125 0.94 15.18 -2.94
CA GLN A 125 0.92 13.83 -3.51
C GLN A 125 2.15 13.04 -3.13
N LEU A 126 2.01 11.71 -3.13
CA LEU A 126 3.10 10.76 -3.03
C LEU A 126 3.16 9.97 -4.33
N THR A 127 4.33 9.91 -4.96
CA THR A 127 4.52 9.22 -6.24
C THR A 127 5.47 8.05 -6.04
N TYR A 128 5.04 6.86 -6.43
CA TYR A 128 5.89 5.68 -6.46
C TYR A 128 6.73 5.71 -7.73
N LEU A 129 8.02 5.96 -7.62
CA LEU A 129 8.93 6.23 -8.75
C LEU A 129 9.00 5.09 -9.77
N PRO A 130 9.06 3.79 -9.35
CA PRO A 130 9.19 2.70 -10.32
C PRO A 130 8.01 2.57 -11.28
N SER A 131 6.78 2.88 -10.82
CA SER A 131 5.57 2.78 -11.65
C SER A 131 5.02 4.12 -12.11
N GLY A 132 5.42 5.23 -11.46
CA GLY A 132 4.77 6.52 -11.64
C GLY A 132 3.39 6.63 -10.96
N GLY A 133 2.91 5.59 -10.28
CA GLY A 133 1.64 5.57 -9.56
C GLY A 133 1.59 6.62 -8.44
N LYS A 134 0.42 7.23 -8.25
CA LYS A 134 0.25 8.38 -7.36
C LYS A 134 -0.76 8.11 -6.26
N ILE A 135 -0.47 8.64 -5.07
CA ILE A 135 -1.44 8.82 -4.00
C ILE A 135 -1.81 10.30 -3.99
N ILE A 136 -3.07 10.59 -4.27
CA ILE A 136 -3.61 11.94 -4.42
C ILE A 136 -4.51 12.23 -3.23
N PHE A 137 -4.44 13.44 -2.70
CA PHE A 137 -5.24 13.88 -1.56
C PHE A 137 -6.28 14.90 -1.99
N LYS A 138 -7.54 14.69 -1.61
CA LYS A 138 -8.65 15.59 -1.90
C LYS A 138 -9.47 15.88 -0.63
N GLY A 139 -9.99 17.09 -0.55
CA GLY A 139 -11.00 17.48 0.43
C GLY A 139 -12.37 17.45 -0.21
N GLU A 140 -13.31 16.78 0.43
CA GLU A 140 -14.72 16.80 0.03
C GLU A 140 -15.59 17.06 1.26
N PRO A 141 -16.64 17.89 1.17
CA PRO A 141 -17.47 18.22 2.31
C PRO A 141 -18.31 17.05 2.84
N VAL A 142 -18.39 15.96 2.08
CA VAL A 142 -19.19 14.78 2.44
C VAL A 142 -18.34 13.51 2.37
N CYS A 143 -18.20 12.84 3.50
CA CYS A 143 -17.66 11.48 3.71
C CYS A 143 -16.18 11.21 3.37
N ALA A 144 -15.48 10.61 4.33
CA ALA A 144 -14.12 10.11 4.12
C ALA A 144 -14.16 8.73 3.41
N LEU A 145 -14.03 8.70 2.10
CA LEU A 145 -13.89 7.51 1.31
C LEU A 145 -12.45 7.39 0.78
N VAL A 146 -11.86 6.21 0.92
CA VAL A 146 -10.63 5.84 0.20
C VAL A 146 -11.05 4.95 -0.95
N LYS A 147 -10.84 5.41 -2.18
CA LYS A 147 -11.07 4.64 -3.40
C LYS A 147 -9.73 4.27 -4.01
N LEU A 148 -9.49 2.98 -4.16
CA LEU A 148 -8.44 2.44 -5.04
C LEU A 148 -9.02 2.38 -6.46
N ILE A 149 -8.41 3.07 -7.38
CA ILE A 149 -8.76 3.06 -8.80
C ILE A 149 -7.70 2.26 -9.55
#